data_b0b1edaa448994ea4fb08bc0a97adfce
#
_entry.id   b0b1edaa448994ea4fb08bc0a97adfce
#
_cell.length_a   1.000
_cell.length_b   1.000
_cell.length_c   1.000
_cell.angle_alpha   90.00
_cell.angle_beta   90.00
_cell.angle_gamma   90.00
#
_symmetry.space_group_name_H-M   'P 1'
#
loop_
_entity.id
_entity.type
_entity.pdbx_description
1 polymer ?
#
loop_
_entity_poly.entity_id
_entity_poly.type
_entity_poly.pdbx_seq_one_letter_code
_entity_poly.pdbx_strand_id
1 'polypeptide(L)'
;MKLTLLIFTLIPALVFAQVKLPTSETGQVQYQEIVRVGDGKGPARPLFDQVRAWARKRYPLANEAELHDDPQHGIVFIRSLYTLDDQSIRYTLTIEAKIGRYRATITDLVADQGGFLQPVRPVSSSADDLERVAADSVRNSSLIEQTVTRQSDIYRQINDACRTTLANLKQSMTAPIAKQD
;
A
#
# COMPACT_ATOMS: atom_id res chain seq x y z
N MET A 1 -18.89 -59.01 -17.56
CA MET A 1 -18.86 -57.86 -16.64
C MET A 1 -17.92 -56.83 -17.23
N LYS A 2 -18.43 -55.74 -17.78
CA LYS A 2 -17.63 -54.61 -18.31
C LYS A 2 -17.56 -53.52 -17.24
N LEU A 3 -16.37 -53.33 -16.68
CA LEU A 3 -16.07 -52.30 -15.66
C LEU A 3 -15.81 -50.98 -16.40
N THR A 4 -16.82 -50.10 -16.40
CA THR A 4 -16.71 -48.74 -16.95
C THR A 4 -16.01 -47.84 -15.95
N LEU A 5 -14.73 -47.51 -16.19
CA LEU A 5 -13.93 -46.60 -15.37
C LEU A 5 -14.36 -45.17 -15.65
N LEU A 6 -15.12 -44.57 -14.73
CA LEU A 6 -15.57 -43.17 -14.79
C LEU A 6 -14.41 -42.27 -14.35
N ILE A 7 -13.65 -41.71 -15.29
CA ILE A 7 -12.60 -40.72 -15.00
C ILE A 7 -13.27 -39.38 -14.74
N PHE A 8 -13.34 -39.02 -13.47
CA PHE A 8 -13.77 -37.68 -13.02
C PHE A 8 -12.61 -36.70 -13.24
N THR A 9 -12.62 -35.97 -14.35
CA THR A 9 -11.67 -34.86 -14.59
C THR A 9 -12.03 -33.72 -13.67
N LEU A 10 -11.25 -33.56 -12.60
CA LEU A 10 -11.30 -32.41 -11.69
C LEU A 10 -10.75 -31.20 -12.48
N ILE A 11 -11.64 -30.40 -13.06
CA ILE A 11 -11.27 -29.11 -13.66
C ILE A 11 -11.02 -28.15 -12.50
N PRO A 12 -9.80 -27.66 -12.27
CA PRO A 12 -9.58 -26.62 -11.27
C PRO A 12 -10.28 -25.35 -11.75
N ALA A 13 -11.39 -24.99 -11.09
CA ALA A 13 -11.97 -23.68 -11.26
C ALA A 13 -10.94 -22.64 -10.79
N LEU A 14 -10.38 -21.88 -11.73
CA LEU A 14 -9.53 -20.72 -11.43
C LEU A 14 -10.42 -19.67 -10.75
N VAL A 15 -10.55 -19.77 -9.44
CA VAL A 15 -11.19 -18.75 -8.63
C VAL A 15 -10.24 -17.56 -8.64
N PHE A 16 -10.56 -16.52 -9.40
CA PHE A 16 -9.87 -15.23 -9.31
C PHE A 16 -10.17 -14.64 -7.94
N ALA A 17 -9.29 -14.87 -6.98
CA ALA A 17 -9.42 -14.35 -5.64
C ALA A 17 -9.28 -12.82 -5.68
N GLN A 18 -10.30 -12.11 -5.20
CA GLN A 18 -10.24 -10.65 -5.02
C GLN A 18 -9.05 -10.29 -4.12
N VAL A 19 -8.29 -9.27 -4.50
CA VAL A 19 -7.23 -8.73 -3.66
C VAL A 19 -7.84 -7.79 -2.64
N LYS A 20 -7.63 -8.09 -1.34
CA LYS A 20 -8.07 -7.28 -0.23
C LYS A 20 -6.89 -6.54 0.38
N LEU A 21 -7.01 -5.21 0.48
CA LEU A 21 -6.03 -4.35 1.16
C LEU A 21 -6.38 -4.22 2.65
N PRO A 22 -5.36 -3.98 3.52
CA PRO A 22 -5.61 -3.72 4.94
C PRO A 22 -6.44 -2.46 5.13
N THR A 23 -7.32 -2.47 6.15
CA THR A 23 -8.22 -1.36 6.43
C THR A 23 -8.13 -0.91 7.88
N SER A 24 -8.43 0.37 8.11
CA SER A 24 -8.70 0.93 9.43
C SER A 24 -10.05 0.44 9.98
N GLU A 25 -10.35 0.80 11.22
CA GLU A 25 -11.67 0.56 11.84
C GLU A 25 -12.81 1.27 11.09
N THR A 26 -12.51 2.36 10.38
CA THR A 26 -13.47 3.10 9.55
C THR A 26 -13.66 2.51 8.16
N GLY A 27 -12.99 1.40 7.83
CA GLY A 27 -13.09 0.72 6.54
C GLY A 27 -12.27 1.36 5.41
N GLN A 28 -11.47 2.39 5.70
CA GLN A 28 -10.55 3.00 4.72
C GLN A 28 -9.28 2.20 4.60
N VAL A 29 -8.67 2.16 3.40
CA VAL A 29 -7.37 1.49 3.21
C VAL A 29 -6.31 2.17 4.08
N GLN A 30 -5.67 1.37 4.92
CA GLN A 30 -4.64 1.84 5.83
C GLN A 30 -3.58 0.76 6.05
N TYR A 31 -2.31 1.15 5.90
CA TYR A 31 -1.17 0.35 6.33
C TYR A 31 -0.57 0.99 7.56
N GLN A 32 -0.37 0.21 8.61
CA GLN A 32 0.20 0.71 9.86
C GLN A 32 1.24 -0.27 10.40
N GLU A 33 2.35 0.27 10.86
CA GLU A 33 3.38 -0.48 11.59
C GLU A 33 3.83 0.30 12.82
N ILE A 34 3.98 -0.40 13.96
CA ILE A 34 4.58 0.13 15.17
C ILE A 34 5.89 -0.62 15.39
N VAL A 35 7.00 0.12 15.38
CA VAL A 35 8.34 -0.46 15.48
C VAL A 35 9.03 0.05 16.74
N ARG A 36 9.54 -0.87 17.56
CA ARG A 36 10.44 -0.56 18.66
C ARG A 36 11.86 -0.38 18.12
N VAL A 37 12.56 0.64 18.61
CA VAL A 37 13.92 0.97 18.20
C VAL A 37 14.87 0.77 19.37
N GLY A 38 15.95 0.01 19.13
CA GLY A 38 16.92 -0.33 20.18
C GLY A 38 16.28 -1.12 21.32
N ASP A 39 16.59 -0.71 22.56
CA ASP A 39 16.02 -1.31 23.79
C ASP A 39 14.58 -0.84 24.11
N GLY A 40 14.00 0.02 23.26
CA GLY A 40 12.67 0.57 23.46
C GLY A 40 12.57 1.68 24.52
N LYS A 41 13.69 2.22 24.99
CA LYS A 41 13.76 3.26 26.04
C LYS A 41 14.35 4.56 25.55
N GLY A 42 14.90 4.60 24.35
CA GLY A 42 15.51 5.79 23.76
C GLY A 42 14.55 6.99 23.70
N PRO A 43 15.05 8.22 23.88
CA PRO A 43 14.23 9.43 23.85
C PRO A 43 13.59 9.65 22.46
N ALA A 44 12.41 10.27 22.43
CA ALA A 44 11.66 10.50 21.21
C ALA A 44 12.36 11.48 20.25
N ARG A 45 13.07 12.49 20.77
CA ARG A 45 13.67 13.55 19.96
C ARG A 45 14.74 13.06 18.98
N PRO A 46 15.76 12.29 19.37
CA PRO A 46 16.73 11.72 18.43
C PRO A 46 16.07 10.82 17.38
N LEU A 47 15.06 10.04 17.78
CA LEU A 47 14.32 9.20 16.85
C LEU A 47 13.55 10.04 15.83
N PHE A 48 12.91 11.13 16.26
CA PHE A 48 12.26 12.09 15.34
C PHE A 48 13.27 12.69 14.36
N ASP A 49 14.43 13.12 14.83
CA ASP A 49 15.47 13.70 13.95
C ASP A 49 16.00 12.66 12.94
N GLN A 50 16.10 11.38 13.32
CA GLN A 50 16.46 10.29 12.42
C GLN A 50 15.35 10.04 11.37
N VAL A 51 14.08 10.00 11.77
CA VAL A 51 12.92 9.90 10.87
C VAL A 51 12.92 11.05 9.86
N ARG A 52 13.12 12.28 10.34
CA ARG A 52 13.17 13.48 9.49
C ARG A 52 14.33 13.42 8.47
N ALA A 53 15.49 12.97 8.90
CA ALA A 53 16.66 12.81 8.01
C ALA A 53 16.39 11.75 6.93
N TRP A 54 15.80 10.61 7.31
CA TRP A 54 15.36 9.58 6.37
C TRP A 54 14.34 10.12 5.37
N ALA A 55 13.32 10.84 5.85
CA ALA A 55 12.29 11.41 5.00
C ALA A 55 12.86 12.36 3.95
N ARG A 56 13.75 13.28 4.35
CA ARG A 56 14.42 14.23 3.42
C ARG A 56 15.29 13.51 2.39
N LYS A 57 15.96 12.43 2.77
CA LYS A 57 16.78 11.64 1.84
C LYS A 57 15.92 10.85 0.85
N ARG A 58 14.78 10.30 1.32
CA ARG A 58 13.93 9.42 0.52
C ARG A 58 12.97 10.19 -0.38
N TYR A 59 12.55 11.38 0.05
CA TYR A 59 11.59 12.24 -0.61
C TYR A 59 12.21 13.63 -0.87
N PRO A 60 13.10 13.74 -1.87
CA PRO A 60 13.64 15.05 -2.23
C PRO A 60 12.51 15.94 -2.77
N LEU A 61 12.51 17.21 -2.39
CA LEU A 61 11.49 18.20 -2.75
C LEU A 61 11.27 18.37 -4.27
N ALA A 62 12.23 17.92 -5.08
CA ALA A 62 12.13 17.96 -6.53
C ALA A 62 11.15 16.92 -7.13
N ASN A 63 10.66 15.98 -6.35
CA ASN A 63 9.89 14.81 -6.83
C ASN A 63 8.40 14.87 -6.45
N GLU A 64 7.76 16.03 -6.52
CA GLU A 64 6.33 16.19 -6.19
C GLU A 64 5.94 15.72 -4.77
N ALA A 65 6.93 15.51 -3.91
CA ALA A 65 6.70 15.13 -2.53
C ALA A 65 6.58 16.37 -1.65
N GLU A 66 5.51 16.45 -0.87
CA GLU A 66 5.35 17.45 0.18
C GLU A 66 5.79 16.83 1.51
N LEU A 67 6.72 17.51 2.21
CA LEU A 67 7.20 17.09 3.51
C LEU A 67 6.94 18.20 4.53
N HIS A 68 6.19 17.86 5.57
CA HIS A 68 5.94 18.71 6.72
C HIS A 68 6.38 18.01 8.01
N ASP A 69 7.01 18.72 8.92
CA ASP A 69 7.39 18.20 10.21
C ASP A 69 6.77 19.01 11.36
N ASP A 70 6.33 18.31 12.39
CA ASP A 70 5.88 18.86 13.66
C ASP A 70 6.80 18.39 14.80
N PRO A 71 7.84 19.16 15.12
CA PRO A 71 8.81 18.78 16.12
C PRO A 71 8.24 18.76 17.56
N GLN A 72 7.13 19.46 17.81
CA GLN A 72 6.51 19.51 19.15
C GLN A 72 5.83 18.17 19.47
N HIS A 73 5.16 17.59 18.48
CA HIS A 73 4.46 16.31 18.61
C HIS A 73 5.30 15.12 18.13
N GLY A 74 6.49 15.36 17.54
CA GLY A 74 7.36 14.32 17.01
C GLY A 74 6.80 13.65 15.75
N ILE A 75 6.10 14.41 14.89
CA ILE A 75 5.40 13.89 13.73
C ILE A 75 6.04 14.40 12.45
N VAL A 76 6.19 13.50 11.47
CA VAL A 76 6.57 13.81 10.09
C VAL A 76 5.45 13.38 9.17
N PHE A 77 4.97 14.29 8.34
CA PHE A 77 3.97 14.06 7.29
C PHE A 77 4.63 14.12 5.92
N ILE A 78 4.33 13.14 5.09
CA ILE A 78 4.83 13.06 3.72
C ILE A 78 3.64 12.77 2.82
N ARG A 79 3.35 13.66 1.87
CA ARG A 79 2.47 13.39 0.75
C ARG A 79 3.31 13.08 -0.47
N SER A 80 3.06 11.98 -1.12
CA SER A 80 3.82 11.53 -2.28
C SER A 80 2.97 10.64 -3.17
N LEU A 81 3.57 10.08 -4.19
CA LEU A 81 2.89 9.17 -5.10
C LEU A 81 3.75 7.93 -5.40
N TYR A 82 3.07 6.84 -5.74
CA TYR A 82 3.65 5.68 -6.41
C TYR A 82 3.29 5.75 -7.89
N THR A 83 4.26 5.59 -8.76
CA THR A 83 4.00 5.40 -10.19
C THR A 83 3.83 3.91 -10.46
N LEU A 84 2.67 3.51 -10.93
CA LEU A 84 2.31 2.13 -11.25
C LEU A 84 1.88 2.09 -12.70
N ASP A 85 2.58 1.35 -13.53
CA ASP A 85 2.28 1.17 -14.97
C ASP A 85 1.76 2.45 -15.66
N ASP A 86 0.44 2.61 -15.76
CA ASP A 86 -0.25 3.72 -16.44
C ASP A 86 -1.02 4.67 -15.51
N GLN A 87 -0.84 4.54 -14.20
CA GLN A 87 -1.49 5.39 -13.21
C GLN A 87 -0.55 5.74 -12.05
N SER A 88 -0.87 6.81 -11.34
CA SER A 88 -0.21 7.14 -10.09
C SER A 88 -1.15 6.97 -8.89
N ILE A 89 -0.59 6.55 -7.76
CA ILE A 89 -1.32 6.41 -6.50
C ILE A 89 -0.76 7.42 -5.52
N ARG A 90 -1.52 8.48 -5.25
CA ARG A 90 -1.18 9.45 -4.19
C ARG A 90 -1.43 8.82 -2.84
N TYR A 91 -0.61 9.16 -1.86
CA TYR A 91 -0.75 8.68 -0.48
C TYR A 91 -0.19 9.68 0.53
N THR A 92 -0.63 9.52 1.77
CA THR A 92 -0.08 10.24 2.93
C THR A 92 0.63 9.23 3.84
N LEU A 93 1.93 9.45 4.10
CA LEU A 93 2.69 8.71 5.11
C LEU A 93 2.88 9.61 6.34
N THR A 94 2.34 9.18 7.47
CA THR A 94 2.51 9.83 8.77
C THR A 94 3.41 8.98 9.63
N ILE A 95 4.49 9.57 10.18
CA ILE A 95 5.41 8.90 11.08
C ILE A 95 5.44 9.65 12.40
N GLU A 96 5.04 9.00 13.48
CA GLU A 96 4.99 9.53 14.83
C GLU A 96 6.08 8.87 15.67
N ALA A 97 7.10 9.65 16.08
CA ALA A 97 8.17 9.21 16.94
C ALA A 97 7.79 9.41 18.42
N LYS A 98 7.91 8.34 19.21
CA LYS A 98 7.71 8.33 20.67
C LYS A 98 8.92 7.72 21.37
N ILE A 99 8.89 7.70 22.69
CA ILE A 99 9.95 7.06 23.49
C ILE A 99 10.09 5.60 23.04
N GLY A 100 11.28 5.25 22.55
CA GLY A 100 11.69 3.92 22.17
C GLY A 100 10.94 3.26 21.01
N ARG A 101 10.07 3.98 20.31
CA ARG A 101 9.29 3.46 19.19
C ARG A 101 8.84 4.55 18.24
N TYR A 102 8.48 4.15 17.03
CA TYR A 102 7.68 4.99 16.13
C TYR A 102 6.45 4.21 15.62
N ARG A 103 5.45 4.97 15.19
CA ARG A 103 4.31 4.47 14.43
C ARG A 103 4.36 5.09 13.05
N ALA A 104 4.33 4.27 12.02
CA ALA A 104 4.20 4.70 10.63
C ALA A 104 2.85 4.28 10.09
N THR A 105 2.16 5.19 9.43
CA THR A 105 0.82 4.95 8.89
C THR A 105 0.74 5.51 7.47
N ILE A 106 0.32 4.69 6.50
CA ILE A 106 0.02 5.11 5.12
C ILE A 106 -1.49 5.13 4.97
N THR A 107 -2.04 6.29 4.57
CA THR A 107 -3.47 6.55 4.37
C THR A 107 -3.70 7.33 3.08
N ASP A 108 -4.95 7.70 2.84
CA ASP A 108 -5.37 8.58 1.75
C ASP A 108 -4.88 8.11 0.38
N LEU A 109 -4.98 6.79 0.15
CA LEU A 109 -4.59 6.23 -1.13
C LEU A 109 -5.63 6.62 -2.19
N VAL A 110 -5.19 7.43 -3.16
CA VAL A 110 -6.02 7.95 -4.25
C VAL A 110 -5.36 7.63 -5.59
N ALA A 111 -6.07 6.87 -6.43
CA ALA A 111 -5.64 6.60 -7.80
C ALA A 111 -5.89 7.84 -8.67
N ASP A 112 -4.90 8.22 -9.47
CA ASP A 112 -4.96 9.28 -10.46
C ASP A 112 -4.75 8.67 -11.85
N GLN A 113 -5.82 8.64 -12.63
CA GLN A 113 -5.82 8.16 -14.01
C GLN A 113 -6.16 9.33 -14.94
N GLY A 114 -5.12 10.00 -15.46
CA GLY A 114 -5.33 11.10 -16.41
C GLY A 114 -6.13 12.29 -15.85
N GLY A 115 -6.01 12.57 -14.53
CA GLY A 115 -6.71 13.65 -13.84
C GLY A 115 -8.01 13.22 -13.13
N PHE A 116 -8.44 11.97 -13.28
CA PHE A 116 -9.56 11.42 -12.51
C PHE A 116 -9.05 10.84 -11.21
N LEU A 117 -9.41 11.49 -10.11
CA LEU A 117 -9.01 11.09 -8.75
C LEU A 117 -10.08 10.17 -8.14
N GLN A 118 -9.70 8.95 -7.80
CA GLN A 118 -10.59 7.99 -7.13
C GLN A 118 -9.93 7.40 -5.89
N PRO A 119 -10.59 7.40 -4.73
CA PRO A 119 -10.09 6.67 -3.56
C PRO A 119 -9.92 5.19 -3.86
N VAL A 120 -8.79 4.62 -3.45
CA VAL A 120 -8.54 3.19 -3.57
C VAL A 120 -9.48 2.44 -2.63
N ARG A 121 -10.28 1.54 -3.17
CA ARG A 121 -11.22 0.73 -2.39
C ARG A 121 -10.48 -0.36 -1.63
N PRO A 122 -11.05 -0.87 -0.52
CA PRO A 122 -10.44 -1.97 0.24
C PRO A 122 -10.36 -3.30 -0.52
N VAL A 123 -11.21 -3.48 -1.50
CA VAL A 123 -11.31 -4.71 -2.29
C VAL A 123 -11.36 -4.36 -3.77
N SER A 124 -10.63 -5.12 -4.58
CA SER A 124 -10.71 -5.00 -6.05
C SER A 124 -12.10 -5.43 -6.54
N SER A 125 -12.54 -4.87 -7.68
CA SER A 125 -13.82 -5.28 -8.28
C SER A 125 -13.78 -6.77 -8.69
N SER A 126 -14.91 -7.46 -8.50
CA SER A 126 -15.11 -8.80 -9.03
C SER A 126 -15.66 -8.74 -10.46
N ALA A 127 -15.66 -9.89 -11.15
CA ALA A 127 -16.32 -10.02 -12.44
C ALA A 127 -17.82 -9.68 -12.34
N ASP A 128 -18.49 -10.18 -11.29
CA ASP A 128 -19.92 -9.92 -11.03
C ASP A 128 -20.22 -8.42 -10.82
N ASP A 129 -19.29 -7.68 -10.16
CA ASP A 129 -19.45 -6.23 -9.96
C ASP A 129 -19.37 -5.49 -11.31
N LEU A 130 -18.43 -5.90 -12.17
CA LEU A 130 -18.27 -5.29 -13.50
C LEU A 130 -19.42 -5.67 -14.44
N GLU A 131 -19.93 -6.91 -14.39
CA GLU A 131 -21.09 -7.33 -15.15
C GLU A 131 -22.36 -6.56 -14.81
N ARG A 132 -22.54 -6.23 -13.53
CA ARG A 132 -23.70 -5.43 -13.07
C ARG A 132 -23.64 -3.97 -13.55
N VAL A 133 -22.43 -3.43 -13.74
CA VAL A 133 -22.22 -2.04 -14.19
C VAL A 133 -22.17 -1.96 -15.71
N ALA A 134 -21.77 -3.04 -16.39
CA ALA A 134 -21.75 -3.09 -17.85
C ALA A 134 -23.19 -3.05 -18.38
N ALA A 135 -23.52 -2.02 -19.17
CA ALA A 135 -24.78 -1.99 -19.90
C ALA A 135 -24.90 -3.25 -20.81
N ASP A 136 -26.12 -3.74 -21.01
CA ASP A 136 -26.45 -4.99 -21.72
C ASP A 136 -25.78 -5.15 -23.12
N SER A 137 -25.27 -4.07 -23.69
CA SER A 137 -24.61 -4.04 -25.00
C SER A 137 -23.13 -4.43 -24.98
N VAL A 138 -22.46 -4.59 -23.82
CA VAL A 138 -21.01 -4.82 -23.71
C VAL A 138 -20.71 -6.08 -22.84
N ARG A 139 -21.47 -7.13 -22.98
CA ARG A 139 -21.15 -8.42 -22.35
C ARG A 139 -20.01 -9.15 -23.10
N ASN A 140 -18.86 -8.51 -23.15
CA ASN A 140 -17.66 -9.18 -23.62
C ASN A 140 -16.91 -9.78 -22.42
N SER A 141 -17.15 -11.06 -22.13
CA SER A 141 -16.54 -11.78 -21.01
C SER A 141 -15.01 -11.65 -20.98
N SER A 142 -14.37 -11.62 -22.14
CA SER A 142 -12.91 -11.48 -22.23
C SER A 142 -12.44 -10.10 -21.77
N LEU A 143 -13.21 -9.05 -22.03
CA LEU A 143 -12.88 -7.68 -21.57
C LEU A 143 -13.05 -7.55 -20.06
N ILE A 144 -14.08 -8.18 -19.50
CA ILE A 144 -14.33 -8.23 -18.06
C ILE A 144 -13.18 -8.97 -17.35
N GLU A 145 -12.78 -10.14 -17.85
CA GLU A 145 -11.64 -10.90 -17.31
C GLU A 145 -10.34 -10.09 -17.35
N GLN A 146 -10.03 -9.44 -18.46
CA GLN A 146 -8.84 -8.58 -18.58
C GLN A 146 -8.89 -7.43 -17.57
N THR A 147 -10.04 -6.80 -17.38
CA THR A 147 -10.22 -5.69 -16.44
C THR A 147 -10.04 -6.16 -14.99
N VAL A 148 -10.62 -7.30 -14.62
CA VAL A 148 -10.43 -7.91 -13.28
C VAL A 148 -8.98 -8.24 -13.01
N THR A 149 -8.31 -8.88 -13.98
CA THR A 149 -6.90 -9.24 -13.87
C THR A 149 -6.03 -8.00 -13.68
N ARG A 150 -6.21 -6.97 -14.52
CA ARG A 150 -5.48 -5.71 -14.43
C ARG A 150 -5.70 -5.02 -13.09
N GLN A 151 -6.95 -4.93 -12.62
CA GLN A 151 -7.24 -4.36 -11.30
C GLN A 151 -6.57 -5.15 -10.18
N SER A 152 -6.61 -6.47 -10.23
CA SER A 152 -5.95 -7.32 -9.24
C SER A 152 -4.45 -7.09 -9.20
N ASP A 153 -3.81 -6.92 -10.36
CA ASP A 153 -2.37 -6.64 -10.45
C ASP A 153 -2.03 -5.25 -9.88
N ILE A 154 -2.83 -4.24 -10.18
CA ILE A 154 -2.68 -2.89 -9.59
C ILE A 154 -2.79 -2.95 -8.05
N TYR A 155 -3.77 -3.68 -7.52
CA TYR A 155 -3.93 -3.82 -6.07
C TYR A 155 -2.75 -4.54 -5.41
N ARG A 156 -2.16 -5.55 -6.07
CA ARG A 156 -0.92 -6.19 -5.61
C ARG A 156 0.24 -5.17 -5.61
N GLN A 157 0.41 -4.41 -6.68
CA GLN A 157 1.45 -3.38 -6.77
C GLN A 157 1.29 -2.32 -5.68
N ILE A 158 0.06 -1.85 -5.38
CA ILE A 158 -0.22 -0.93 -4.27
C ILE A 158 0.22 -1.56 -2.94
N ASN A 159 -0.20 -2.80 -2.69
CA ASN A 159 0.17 -3.51 -1.47
C ASN A 159 1.69 -3.61 -1.30
N ASP A 160 2.39 -3.99 -2.36
CA ASP A 160 3.84 -4.16 -2.35
C ASP A 160 4.57 -2.83 -2.20
N ALA A 161 4.12 -1.76 -2.83
CA ALA A 161 4.68 -0.42 -2.69
C ALA A 161 4.54 0.11 -1.26
N CYS A 162 3.35 -0.03 -0.66
CA CYS A 162 3.12 0.38 0.73
C CYS A 162 3.97 -0.43 1.72
N ARG A 163 4.02 -1.75 1.58
CA ARG A 163 4.84 -2.62 2.42
C ARG A 163 6.33 -2.33 2.26
N THR A 164 6.80 -2.13 1.05
CA THR A 164 8.19 -1.77 0.76
C THR A 164 8.57 -0.43 1.39
N THR A 165 7.67 0.55 1.36
CA THR A 165 7.90 1.85 2.00
C THR A 165 8.08 1.69 3.52
N LEU A 166 7.20 0.95 4.19
CA LEU A 166 7.30 0.68 5.62
C LEU A 166 8.55 -0.13 5.97
N ALA A 167 8.88 -1.16 5.17
CA ALA A 167 10.07 -1.99 5.36
C ALA A 167 11.37 -1.17 5.23
N ASN A 168 11.46 -0.27 4.24
CA ASN A 168 12.61 0.62 4.06
C ASN A 168 12.77 1.59 5.24
N LEU A 169 11.68 2.16 5.74
CA LEU A 169 11.71 2.96 6.95
C LEU A 169 12.24 2.15 8.13
N LYS A 170 11.67 0.97 8.36
CA LYS A 170 12.09 0.07 9.45
C LYS A 170 13.57 -0.27 9.37
N GLN A 171 14.05 -0.67 8.21
CA GLN A 171 15.46 -0.98 8.01
C GLN A 171 16.34 0.22 8.36
N SER A 172 15.97 1.42 7.95
CA SER A 172 16.73 2.65 8.25
C SER A 172 16.72 3.03 9.72
N MET A 173 15.61 2.77 10.43
CA MET A 173 15.49 3.10 11.85
C MET A 173 16.12 2.05 12.78
N THR A 174 16.25 0.81 12.30
CA THR A 174 16.85 -0.29 13.08
C THR A 174 18.29 -0.60 12.71
N ALA A 175 18.81 0.02 11.65
CA ALA A 175 20.23 -0.10 11.29
C ALA A 175 21.11 0.43 12.43
N PRO A 176 22.20 -0.28 12.81
CA PRO A 176 23.15 0.23 13.79
C PRO A 176 23.70 1.57 13.28
N ILE A 177 23.64 2.61 14.12
CA ILE A 177 24.24 3.90 13.82
C ILE A 177 25.73 3.64 13.62
N ALA A 178 26.22 3.79 12.38
CA ALA A 178 27.66 3.74 12.12
C ALA A 178 28.32 4.81 13.01
N LYS A 179 29.17 4.39 13.95
CA LYS A 179 29.98 5.32 14.74
C LYS A 179 30.77 6.15 13.71
N GLN A 180 30.47 7.42 13.63
CA GLN A 180 31.35 8.37 12.98
C GLN A 180 32.58 8.50 13.89
N ASP A 181 33.67 7.88 13.46
CA ASP A 181 35.00 8.09 14.04
C ASP A 181 35.51 9.48 13.62
#